data_10da54dfffc6ca7392cd2a98ddee1dd2
#
_entry.id   10da54dfffc6ca7392cd2a98ddee1dd2
#
_cell.length_a   1.000
_cell.length_b   1.000
_cell.length_c   1.000
_cell.angle_alpha   90.00
_cell.angle_beta   90.00
_cell.angle_gamma   90.00
#
_symmetry.space_group_name_H-M   'P 1'
#
loop_
_entity.id
_entity.type
_entity.pdbx_description
1 polymer ?
#
loop_
_entity_poly.entity_id
_entity_poly.type
_entity_poly.pdbx_seq_one_letter_code
_entity_poly.pdbx_strand_id
1 'polypeptide(L)'
;MDDAVEKCTPAHPEDCDVIRVGKESGALRAVWPVVANREEIECIIDPGSQIVAMSEAVSTRLGLSYDPSIILNMQSANGEVDRSLGLARNVPFRIDSLSFYLQVHIIRNPAYDVLLGRPFDVLLQTTVINFPNEDQSITLHEPGTGRPLTVPTMPRGKRALLTRKKDFQDNSRI
;
A
#
# COMPACT_ATOMS: atom_id res chain seq x y z
N MET A 1 -16.95 -10.76 17.78
CA MET A 1 -18.16 -9.96 17.45
C MET A 1 -18.66 -10.50 16.13
N ASP A 2 -19.79 -11.18 16.13
CA ASP A 2 -20.30 -11.88 14.97
C ASP A 2 -20.82 -10.90 13.91
N ASP A 3 -20.27 -10.99 12.70
CA ASP A 3 -20.68 -10.21 11.53
C ASP A 3 -21.95 -10.79 10.85
N ALA A 4 -22.72 -11.58 11.58
CA ALA A 4 -23.91 -12.21 11.09
C ALA A 4 -25.17 -11.45 11.57
N VAL A 5 -25.94 -10.94 10.62
CA VAL A 5 -27.29 -10.46 10.91
C VAL A 5 -28.25 -11.59 10.59
N GLU A 6 -28.83 -12.15 11.64
CA GLU A 6 -29.88 -13.16 11.50
C GLU A 6 -31.19 -12.47 11.08
N LYS A 7 -31.67 -12.79 9.89
CA LYS A 7 -33.07 -12.49 9.50
C LYS A 7 -33.88 -13.78 9.52
N CYS A 8 -34.39 -14.12 10.70
CA CYS A 8 -35.37 -15.20 10.79
C CYS A 8 -36.77 -14.67 10.68
N THR A 9 -37.53 -15.17 9.72
CA THR A 9 -39.00 -15.13 9.76
C THR A 9 -39.48 -16.30 10.62
N PRO A 10 -40.44 -16.10 11.56
CA PRO A 10 -40.76 -17.04 12.64
C PRO A 10 -41.38 -18.37 12.24
N ALA A 11 -41.55 -18.69 10.96
CA ALA A 11 -42.32 -19.84 10.54
C ALA A 11 -41.55 -21.18 10.54
N HIS A 12 -40.22 -21.19 10.35
CA HIS A 12 -39.40 -22.40 10.41
C HIS A 12 -37.98 -22.07 10.84
N PRO A 13 -37.55 -22.43 12.07
CA PRO A 13 -36.22 -22.16 12.58
C PRO A 13 -35.06 -22.83 11.81
N GLU A 14 -35.35 -23.84 11.00
CA GLU A 14 -34.41 -24.61 10.20
C GLU A 14 -34.06 -23.98 8.85
N ASP A 15 -34.85 -22.99 8.41
CA ASP A 15 -34.69 -22.27 7.15
C ASP A 15 -34.09 -20.84 7.35
N CYS A 16 -33.37 -20.61 8.42
CA CYS A 16 -32.73 -19.33 8.67
C CYS A 16 -31.52 -19.13 7.75
N ASP A 17 -31.68 -18.34 6.72
CA ASP A 17 -30.55 -17.84 5.93
C ASP A 17 -29.73 -16.85 6.77
N VAL A 18 -28.56 -17.27 7.20
CA VAL A 18 -27.58 -16.37 7.86
C VAL A 18 -26.96 -15.48 6.80
N ILE A 19 -27.35 -14.22 6.80
CA ILE A 19 -26.76 -13.20 5.91
C ILE A 19 -25.54 -12.61 6.61
N ARG A 20 -24.39 -12.74 5.98
CA ARG A 20 -23.16 -12.08 6.43
C ARG A 20 -23.08 -10.69 5.83
N VAL A 21 -22.91 -9.69 6.67
CA VAL A 21 -22.84 -8.28 6.27
C VAL A 21 -21.41 -7.78 6.47
N GLY A 22 -20.85 -7.16 5.42
CA GLY A 22 -19.56 -6.49 5.51
C GLY A 22 -19.63 -5.31 6.47
N LYS A 23 -18.63 -5.17 7.33
CA LYS A 23 -18.42 -4.03 8.21
C LYS A 23 -17.29 -3.14 7.72
N GLU A 24 -17.15 -1.99 8.31
CA GLU A 24 -16.01 -1.11 8.05
C GLU A 24 -14.70 -1.84 8.36
N SER A 25 -13.77 -1.80 7.41
CA SER A 25 -12.43 -2.32 7.53
C SER A 25 -11.46 -1.18 7.82
N GLY A 26 -10.57 -1.40 8.80
CA GLY A 26 -9.88 -0.29 9.44
C GLY A 26 -8.85 0.43 8.60
N ALA A 27 -7.74 -0.18 8.22
CA ALA A 27 -6.60 0.55 7.70
C ALA A 27 -6.28 0.20 6.24
N LEU A 28 -5.79 1.19 5.50
CA LEU A 28 -5.12 0.94 4.23
C LEU A 28 -3.97 -0.05 4.43
N ARG A 29 -3.74 -0.89 3.45
CA ARG A 29 -2.70 -1.92 3.50
C ARG A 29 -1.42 -1.40 2.88
N ALA A 30 -0.29 -1.84 3.41
CA ALA A 30 1.03 -1.40 3.00
C ALA A 30 2.02 -2.55 2.88
N VAL A 31 3.03 -2.34 2.04
CA VAL A 31 4.24 -3.15 1.92
C VAL A 31 5.46 -2.27 2.15
N TRP A 32 6.62 -2.88 2.44
CA TRP A 32 7.87 -2.15 2.71
C TRP A 32 8.99 -2.56 1.74
N PRO A 33 8.95 -2.11 0.50
CA PRO A 33 10.07 -2.31 -0.40
C PRO A 33 11.29 -1.48 0.02
N VAL A 34 12.48 -1.95 -0.34
CA VAL A 34 13.67 -1.11 -0.39
C VAL A 34 13.55 -0.20 -1.61
N VAL A 35 13.55 1.10 -1.41
CA VAL A 35 13.39 2.11 -2.46
C VAL A 35 14.72 2.79 -2.75
N ALA A 36 14.98 3.03 -4.03
CA ALA A 36 16.23 3.63 -4.53
C ALA A 36 17.51 2.91 -4.03
N ASN A 37 17.42 1.62 -3.75
CA ASN A 37 18.49 0.80 -3.17
C ASN A 37 19.05 1.36 -1.83
N ARG A 38 18.24 2.10 -1.09
CA ARG A 38 18.70 2.80 0.14
C ARG A 38 18.01 2.32 1.40
N GLU A 39 16.69 2.45 1.48
CA GLU A 39 15.97 2.12 2.72
C GLU A 39 14.59 1.54 2.45
N GLU A 40 14.05 0.83 3.43
CA GLU A 40 12.68 0.34 3.41
C GLU A 40 11.71 1.49 3.70
N ILE A 41 10.79 1.71 2.78
CA ILE A 41 9.77 2.77 2.87
C ILE A 41 8.38 2.15 2.95
N GLU A 42 7.52 2.71 3.80
CA GLU A 42 6.10 2.34 3.81
C GLU A 42 5.45 2.77 2.49
N CYS A 43 4.96 1.80 1.74
CA CYS A 43 4.25 2.01 0.49
C CYS A 43 2.81 1.54 0.62
N ILE A 44 1.88 2.48 0.56
CA ILE A 44 0.44 2.19 0.64
C ILE A 44 -0.03 1.64 -0.70
N ILE A 45 -0.75 0.52 -0.67
CA ILE A 45 -1.38 -0.07 -1.85
C ILE A 45 -2.73 0.60 -2.06
N ASP A 46 -2.87 1.29 -3.18
CA ASP A 46 -4.10 1.99 -3.57
C ASP A 46 -4.46 1.73 -5.04
N PRO A 47 -5.21 0.66 -5.33
CA PRO A 47 -5.63 0.34 -6.70
C PRO A 47 -6.58 1.37 -7.31
N GLY A 48 -7.11 2.31 -6.53
CA GLY A 48 -7.93 3.42 -7.00
C GLY A 48 -7.12 4.58 -7.59
N SER A 49 -5.81 4.65 -7.31
CA SER A 49 -4.93 5.68 -7.87
C SER A 49 -4.40 5.29 -9.24
N GLN A 50 -4.34 6.25 -10.17
CA GLN A 50 -3.80 6.06 -11.53
C GLN A 50 -2.29 6.25 -11.61
N ILE A 51 -1.63 6.64 -10.52
CA ILE A 51 -0.21 6.96 -10.47
C ILE A 51 0.48 6.23 -9.32
N VAL A 52 1.81 6.18 -9.39
CA VAL A 52 2.66 5.98 -8.23
C VAL A 52 3.15 7.35 -7.79
N ALA A 53 3.05 7.64 -6.51
CA ALA A 53 3.40 8.93 -5.95
C ALA A 53 4.32 8.77 -4.73
N MET A 54 5.17 9.75 -4.50
CA MET A 54 6.11 9.81 -3.38
C MET A 54 6.12 11.21 -2.80
N SER A 55 6.22 11.33 -1.48
CA SER A 55 6.37 12.62 -0.84
C SER A 55 7.72 13.27 -1.20
N GLU A 56 7.72 14.60 -1.31
CA GLU A 56 8.96 15.38 -1.52
C GLU A 56 9.99 15.09 -0.43
N ALA A 57 9.55 14.95 0.81
CA ALA A 57 10.45 14.65 1.94
C ALA A 57 11.18 13.31 1.75
N VAL A 58 10.49 12.26 1.33
CA VAL A 58 11.09 10.95 1.03
C VAL A 58 12.00 11.04 -0.17
N SER A 59 11.57 11.69 -1.25
CA SER A 59 12.38 11.89 -2.46
C SER A 59 13.72 12.58 -2.14
N THR A 60 13.67 13.64 -1.33
CA THR A 60 14.88 14.37 -0.88
C THR A 60 15.77 13.49 -0.02
N ARG A 61 15.22 12.75 0.94
CA ARG A 61 15.94 11.84 1.81
C ARG A 61 16.63 10.72 1.03
N LEU A 62 15.98 10.21 -0.01
CA LEU A 62 16.55 9.19 -0.90
C LEU A 62 17.52 9.76 -1.95
N GLY A 63 17.66 11.07 -2.04
CA GLY A 63 18.52 11.72 -3.03
C GLY A 63 18.04 11.54 -4.46
N LEU A 64 16.74 11.39 -4.66
CA LEU A 64 16.13 11.26 -5.98
C LEU A 64 16.01 12.62 -6.66
N SER A 65 16.42 12.69 -7.92
CA SER A 65 16.10 13.81 -8.79
C SER A 65 14.82 13.52 -9.58
N TYR A 66 14.11 14.57 -9.96
CA TYR A 66 12.92 14.47 -10.79
C TYR A 66 12.92 15.56 -11.86
N ASP A 67 12.20 15.29 -12.92
CA ASP A 67 12.02 16.24 -14.04
C ASP A 67 10.83 17.16 -13.72
N PRO A 68 11.06 18.46 -13.42
CA PRO A 68 10.01 19.41 -13.09
C PRO A 68 9.17 19.84 -14.29
N SER A 69 9.56 19.47 -15.52
CA SER A 69 8.78 19.76 -16.71
C SER A 69 7.60 18.79 -16.91
N ILE A 70 7.63 17.64 -16.23
CA ILE A 70 6.57 16.63 -16.31
C ILE A 70 5.70 16.73 -15.06
N ILE A 71 4.70 17.58 -15.17
CA ILE A 71 3.76 17.87 -14.08
C ILE A 71 2.41 17.22 -14.37
N LEU A 72 1.86 16.56 -13.37
CA LEU A 72 0.51 16.03 -13.40
C LEU A 72 -0.42 16.91 -12.55
N ASN A 73 -1.55 17.29 -13.11
CA ASN A 73 -2.64 17.89 -12.35
C ASN A 73 -3.52 16.76 -11.77
N MET A 74 -3.66 16.74 -10.47
CA MET A 74 -4.46 15.76 -9.75
C MET A 74 -5.71 16.45 -9.23
N GLN A 75 -6.87 15.89 -9.54
CA GLN A 75 -8.13 16.37 -8.98
C GLN A 75 -8.52 15.50 -7.79
N SER A 76 -8.65 16.12 -6.64
CA SER A 76 -9.18 15.44 -5.46
C SER A 76 -10.71 15.34 -5.52
N ALA A 77 -11.28 14.46 -4.70
CA ALA A 77 -12.73 14.23 -4.67
C ALA A 77 -13.57 15.48 -4.31
N ASN A 78 -12.96 16.47 -3.64
CA ASN A 78 -13.58 17.74 -3.31
C ASN A 78 -13.43 18.80 -4.43
N GLY A 79 -12.82 18.45 -5.57
CA GLY A 79 -12.66 19.35 -6.71
C GLY A 79 -11.41 20.24 -6.66
N GLU A 80 -10.59 20.17 -5.62
CA GLU A 80 -9.31 20.86 -5.57
C GLU A 80 -8.32 20.21 -6.55
N VAL A 81 -7.53 21.06 -7.22
CA VAL A 81 -6.50 20.63 -8.16
C VAL A 81 -5.14 20.81 -7.51
N ASP A 82 -4.51 19.69 -7.17
CA ASP A 82 -3.12 19.65 -6.78
C ASP A 82 -2.21 19.35 -7.96
N ARG A 83 -0.98 19.83 -7.91
CA ARG A 83 0.02 19.59 -8.95
C ARG A 83 1.17 18.79 -8.38
N SER A 84 1.64 17.79 -9.14
CA SER A 84 2.92 17.18 -8.83
C SER A 84 4.07 18.16 -9.02
N LEU A 85 5.17 17.95 -8.30
CA LEU A 85 6.39 18.74 -8.47
C LEU A 85 7.17 18.32 -9.70
N GLY A 86 7.02 17.09 -10.14
CA GLY A 86 7.66 16.50 -11.30
C GLY A 86 7.65 14.99 -11.28
N LEU A 87 8.35 14.37 -12.23
CA LEU A 87 8.44 12.92 -12.39
C LEU A 87 9.86 12.42 -12.12
N ALA A 88 10.02 11.57 -11.12
CA ALA A 88 11.22 10.76 -10.92
C ALA A 88 11.13 9.50 -11.80
N ARG A 89 12.11 9.31 -12.69
CA ARG A 89 12.09 8.23 -13.67
C ARG A 89 12.82 7.00 -13.15
N ASN A 90 12.29 5.82 -13.48
CA ASN A 90 12.94 4.53 -13.29
C ASN A 90 13.46 4.34 -11.86
N VAL A 91 12.63 4.68 -10.88
CA VAL A 91 12.99 4.51 -9.47
C VAL A 91 12.99 3.01 -9.14
N PRO A 92 14.10 2.46 -8.64
CA PRO A 92 14.17 1.04 -8.29
C PRO A 92 13.46 0.75 -6.97
N PHE A 93 12.67 -0.31 -6.98
CA PHE A 93 12.01 -0.91 -5.82
C PHE A 93 12.42 -2.36 -5.71
N ARG A 94 12.57 -2.89 -4.50
CA ARG A 94 12.84 -4.29 -4.25
C ARG A 94 12.05 -4.81 -3.06
N ILE A 95 11.32 -5.89 -3.29
CA ILE A 95 10.62 -6.66 -2.25
C ILE A 95 11.26 -8.05 -2.25
N ASP A 96 11.93 -8.42 -1.16
CA ASP A 96 12.74 -9.63 -1.05
C ASP A 96 13.70 -9.77 -2.25
N SER A 97 13.51 -10.80 -3.07
CA SER A 97 14.32 -11.07 -4.26
C SER A 97 13.77 -10.46 -5.55
N LEU A 98 12.61 -9.78 -5.50
CA LEU A 98 11.95 -9.24 -6.68
C LEU A 98 12.24 -7.75 -6.82
N SER A 99 12.86 -7.37 -7.92
CA SER A 99 13.19 -5.98 -8.26
C SER A 99 12.35 -5.48 -9.42
N PHE A 100 11.93 -4.24 -9.34
CA PHE A 100 11.14 -3.58 -10.38
C PHE A 100 11.38 -2.07 -10.36
N TYR A 101 11.00 -1.39 -11.44
CA TYR A 101 11.19 0.04 -11.62
C TYR A 101 9.85 0.71 -11.89
N LEU A 102 9.64 1.86 -11.25
CA LEU A 102 8.42 2.64 -11.41
C LEU A 102 8.74 4.10 -11.79
N GLN A 103 7.84 4.70 -12.55
CA GLN A 103 7.79 6.14 -12.75
C GLN A 103 7.01 6.74 -11.58
N VAL A 104 7.60 7.69 -10.86
CA VAL A 104 7.08 8.19 -9.58
C VAL A 104 6.87 9.69 -9.65
N HIS A 105 5.62 10.13 -9.45
CA HIS A 105 5.30 11.54 -9.28
C HIS A 105 5.65 12.02 -7.89
N ILE A 106 6.37 13.13 -7.79
CA ILE A 106 6.74 13.74 -6.52
C ILE A 106 5.67 14.72 -6.10
N ILE A 107 5.16 14.56 -4.87
CA ILE A 107 4.04 15.33 -4.32
C ILE A 107 4.51 16.09 -3.09
N ARG A 108 4.06 17.34 -2.97
CA ARG A 108 4.34 18.18 -1.79
C ARG A 108 3.41 17.80 -0.65
N ASN A 109 3.98 17.45 0.51
CA ASN A 109 3.28 17.17 1.77
C ASN A 109 2.04 16.26 1.66
N PRO A 110 2.07 15.12 0.99
CA PRO A 110 0.96 14.17 1.03
C PRO A 110 0.88 13.49 2.39
N ALA A 111 -0.26 12.89 2.70
CA ALA A 111 -0.46 12.13 3.93
C ALA A 111 0.15 10.72 3.92
N TYR A 112 1.12 10.45 3.05
CA TYR A 112 1.81 9.15 2.88
C TYR A 112 3.27 9.37 2.47
N ASP A 113 4.10 8.37 2.63
CA ASP A 113 5.48 8.36 2.11
C ASP A 113 5.49 7.99 0.63
N VAL A 114 4.92 6.83 0.30
CA VAL A 114 4.74 6.34 -1.07
C VAL A 114 3.35 5.74 -1.23
N LEU A 115 2.76 5.98 -2.39
CA LEU A 115 1.47 5.42 -2.79
C LEU A 115 1.66 4.63 -4.07
N LEU A 116 1.34 3.34 -4.01
CA LEU A 116 1.41 2.41 -5.13
C LEU A 116 0.05 2.30 -5.79
N GLY A 117 -0.13 3.01 -6.89
CA GLY A 117 -1.34 2.95 -7.69
C GLY A 117 -1.31 1.86 -8.77
N ARG A 118 -2.26 1.92 -9.67
CA ARG A 118 -2.43 0.96 -10.76
C ARG A 118 -1.18 0.63 -11.59
N PRO A 119 -0.23 1.55 -11.86
CA PRO A 119 1.00 1.17 -12.57
C PRO A 119 1.80 0.07 -11.88
N PHE A 120 1.80 0.04 -10.54
CA PHE A 120 2.38 -1.06 -9.76
C PHE A 120 1.64 -2.37 -9.98
N ASP A 121 0.30 -2.35 -9.90
CA ASP A 121 -0.53 -3.54 -10.08
C ASP A 121 -0.38 -4.14 -11.48
N VAL A 122 -0.38 -3.28 -12.50
CA VAL A 122 -0.26 -3.70 -13.90
C VAL A 122 1.13 -4.28 -14.19
N LEU A 123 2.19 -3.62 -13.73
CA LEU A 123 3.56 -4.08 -13.95
C LEU A 123 3.81 -5.45 -13.33
N LEU A 124 3.36 -5.64 -12.09
CA LEU A 124 3.62 -6.84 -11.31
C LEU A 124 2.48 -7.86 -11.37
N GLN A 125 1.44 -7.62 -12.17
CA GLN A 125 0.27 -8.48 -12.31
C GLN A 125 -0.25 -8.98 -10.95
N THR A 126 -0.51 -8.04 -10.05
CA THR A 126 -0.78 -8.33 -8.65
C THR A 126 -2.10 -9.09 -8.45
N THR A 127 -2.10 -9.98 -7.48
CA THR A 127 -3.31 -10.64 -6.97
C THR A 127 -3.37 -10.43 -5.46
N VAL A 128 -4.50 -9.94 -4.98
CA VAL A 128 -4.74 -9.68 -3.56
C VAL A 128 -5.74 -10.67 -3.01
N ILE A 129 -5.42 -11.27 -1.87
CA ILE A 129 -6.32 -12.13 -1.11
C ILE A 129 -6.57 -11.48 0.25
N ASN A 130 -7.86 -11.25 0.53
CA ASN A 130 -8.32 -10.77 1.83
C ASN A 130 -8.83 -11.93 2.67
N PHE A 131 -8.45 -11.96 3.94
CA PHE A 131 -8.83 -13.00 4.88
C PHE A 131 -9.91 -12.49 5.86
N PRO A 132 -10.75 -13.39 6.42
CA PRO A 132 -11.83 -12.98 7.34
C PRO A 132 -11.35 -12.26 8.60
N ASN A 133 -10.11 -12.46 9.02
CA ASN A 133 -9.47 -11.79 10.16
C ASN A 133 -8.88 -10.40 9.81
N GLU A 134 -9.25 -9.84 8.65
CA GLU A 134 -8.73 -8.59 8.09
C GLU A 134 -7.25 -8.64 7.62
N ASP A 135 -6.59 -9.76 7.70
CA ASP A 135 -5.28 -9.93 7.07
C ASP A 135 -5.40 -9.93 5.55
N GLN A 136 -4.30 -9.57 4.90
CA GLN A 136 -4.24 -9.53 3.44
C GLN A 136 -2.85 -9.97 2.98
N SER A 137 -2.81 -10.75 1.92
CA SER A 137 -1.59 -11.04 1.17
C SER A 137 -1.69 -10.50 -0.25
N ILE A 138 -0.52 -10.20 -0.82
CA ILE A 138 -0.39 -9.81 -2.22
C ILE A 138 0.61 -10.72 -2.91
N THR A 139 0.24 -11.22 -4.08
CA THR A 139 1.14 -11.95 -4.97
C THR A 139 1.58 -11.03 -6.09
N LEU A 140 2.89 -10.96 -6.26
CA LEU A 140 3.59 -10.15 -7.25
C LEU A 140 4.23 -11.09 -8.27
N HIS A 141 4.31 -10.67 -9.52
CA HIS A 141 5.02 -11.42 -10.57
C HIS A 141 6.19 -10.59 -11.09
N GLU A 142 7.37 -11.20 -11.07
CA GLU A 142 8.59 -10.54 -11.56
C GLU A 142 8.42 -10.16 -13.04
N PRO A 143 8.63 -8.88 -13.39
CA PRO A 143 8.58 -8.46 -14.78
C PRO A 143 9.60 -9.22 -15.63
N GLY A 144 9.15 -9.79 -16.74
CA GLY A 144 10.00 -10.54 -17.66
C GLY A 144 10.00 -12.06 -17.42
N THR A 145 10.19 -12.53 -16.20
CA THR A 145 10.20 -13.99 -15.90
C THR A 145 8.83 -14.53 -15.50
N GLY A 146 7.97 -13.68 -14.95
CA GLY A 146 6.67 -14.05 -14.40
C GLY A 146 6.75 -14.85 -13.09
N ARG A 147 7.92 -14.94 -12.46
CA ARG A 147 8.10 -15.65 -11.20
C ARG A 147 7.24 -15.02 -10.09
N PRO A 148 6.37 -15.80 -9.43
CA PRO A 148 5.51 -15.26 -8.39
C PRO A 148 6.25 -15.13 -7.06
N LEU A 149 5.88 -14.09 -6.31
CA LEU A 149 6.27 -13.85 -4.92
C LEU A 149 5.03 -13.43 -4.15
N THR A 150 4.68 -14.16 -3.10
CA THR A 150 3.58 -13.78 -2.21
C THR A 150 4.12 -13.24 -0.91
N VAL A 151 3.67 -12.05 -0.53
CA VAL A 151 4.07 -11.38 0.71
C VAL A 151 2.83 -10.95 1.50
N PRO A 152 2.90 -10.95 2.85
CA PRO A 152 1.84 -10.37 3.67
C PRO A 152 1.88 -8.84 3.53
N THR A 153 0.71 -8.23 3.55
CA THR A 153 0.58 -6.79 3.76
C THR A 153 0.37 -6.50 5.23
N MET A 154 0.59 -5.26 5.63
CA MET A 154 0.35 -4.82 7.01
C MET A 154 -0.53 -3.56 7.02
N PRO A 155 -1.29 -3.32 8.09
CA PRO A 155 -1.99 -2.06 8.24
C PRO A 155 -1.02 -0.88 8.21
N ARG A 156 -1.44 0.21 7.61
CA ARG A 156 -0.70 1.46 7.59
C ARG A 156 -0.23 1.87 8.98
N GLY A 157 1.03 2.29 9.12
CA GLY A 157 1.63 2.80 10.35
C GLY A 157 2.00 1.74 11.40
N LYS A 158 1.61 0.48 11.24
CA LYS A 158 1.79 -0.56 12.26
C LYS A 158 3.26 -0.94 12.49
N ARG A 159 4.10 -0.88 11.45
CA ARG A 159 5.53 -1.23 11.57
C ARG A 159 6.31 -0.26 12.45
N ALA A 160 5.99 1.03 12.40
CA ALA A 160 6.61 2.04 13.27
C ALA A 160 6.37 1.77 14.77
N LEU A 161 5.21 1.20 15.12
CA LEU A 161 4.87 0.79 16.49
C LEU A 161 5.66 -0.45 16.93
N LEU A 162 5.92 -1.38 16.02
CA LEU A 162 6.70 -2.59 16.31
C LEU A 162 8.19 -2.29 16.48
N THR A 163 8.75 -1.39 15.69
CA THR A 163 10.14 -0.94 15.81
C THR A 163 10.35 -0.22 17.15
N ARG A 164 9.46 0.70 17.52
CA ARG A 164 9.50 1.37 18.83
C ARG A 164 9.44 0.40 20.01
N LYS A 165 8.69 -0.70 19.91
CA LYS A 165 8.64 -1.73 20.97
C LYS A 165 9.94 -2.54 21.06
N LYS A 166 10.61 -2.81 19.95
CA LYS A 166 11.91 -3.51 19.96
C LYS A 166 13.00 -2.65 20.60
N ASP A 167 13.05 -1.37 20.27
CA ASP A 167 14.04 -0.44 20.83
C ASP A 167 13.89 -0.28 22.35
N PHE A 168 12.67 -0.35 22.88
CA PHE A 168 12.39 -0.32 24.31
C PHE A 168 12.76 -1.62 25.05
N GLN A 169 12.73 -2.77 24.37
CA GLN A 169 13.10 -4.06 24.99
C GLN A 169 14.62 -4.30 25.00
N ASP A 170 15.37 -3.72 24.05
CA ASP A 170 16.83 -3.83 24.05
C ASP A 170 17.51 -2.91 25.08
N ASN A 171 16.89 -1.77 25.40
CA ASN A 171 17.42 -0.84 26.41
C ASN A 171 17.13 -1.27 27.87
N SER A 172 16.37 -2.32 28.11
CA SER A 172 16.09 -2.84 29.47
C SER A 172 16.97 -4.03 29.87
N ARG A 173 18.04 -4.32 29.11
CA ARG A 173 19.03 -5.38 29.38
C ARG A 173 20.45 -4.82 29.61
N ILE A 174 20.54 -3.68 30.28
CA ILE A 174 21.80 -3.19 30.84
C ILE A 174 21.71 -3.21 32.35
#